data_06dc9a3457aaa60d0d312cae950a8f4d
#
_entry.id   06dc9a3457aaa60d0d312cae950a8f4d
#
_cell.length_a   1.000
_cell.length_b   1.000
_cell.length_c   1.000
_cell.angle_alpha   90.00
_cell.angle_beta   90.00
_cell.angle_gamma   90.00
#
_symmetry.space_group_name_H-M   'P 1'
#
loop_
_entity.id
_entity.type
_entity.pdbx_description
1 polymer ?
#
loop_
_entity_poly.entity_id
_entity_poly.type
_entity_poly.pdbx_seq_one_letter_code
_entity_poly.pdbx_strand_id
1 'polypeptide(L)'
;MSRQRSLEKILESEYVTIGELVRITNSRYSTLKFYTEEGMLNFEQEDEKLTRRFKREESVKRIEEIKELKRRGYRIDEIKDLL
;
A
#
# COMPACT_ATOMS: atom_id res chain seq x y z
N MET A 1 -3.83 18.70 14.84
CA MET A 1 -3.15 17.40 15.00
C MET A 1 -4.07 16.27 14.51
N SER A 2 -3.62 15.53 13.55
CA SER A 2 -4.45 14.44 13.04
C SER A 2 -4.37 13.24 13.98
N ARG A 3 -5.51 12.60 14.21
CA ARG A 3 -5.58 11.39 15.00
C ARG A 3 -5.39 10.18 14.10
N GLN A 4 -4.55 9.27 14.54
CA GLN A 4 -4.46 7.98 13.88
C GLN A 4 -5.67 7.14 14.28
N ARG A 5 -6.26 6.47 13.30
CA ARG A 5 -7.34 5.54 13.60
C ARG A 5 -6.78 4.32 14.32
N SER A 6 -7.62 3.67 15.13
CA SER A 6 -7.22 2.43 15.80
C SER A 6 -6.99 1.32 14.76
N LEU A 7 -6.17 0.36 15.10
CA LEU A 7 -5.91 -0.77 14.24
C LEU A 7 -7.19 -1.52 13.87
N GLU A 8 -8.09 -1.67 14.85
CA GLU A 8 -9.39 -2.31 14.60
C GLU A 8 -10.17 -1.60 13.50
N LYS A 9 -10.25 -0.27 13.59
CA LYS A 9 -10.98 0.51 12.60
C LYS A 9 -10.35 0.42 11.23
N ILE A 10 -9.03 0.43 11.16
CA ILE A 10 -8.31 0.28 9.90
C ILE A 10 -8.64 -1.07 9.27
N LEU A 11 -8.61 -2.14 10.06
CA LEU A 11 -8.87 -3.49 9.55
C LEU A 11 -10.31 -3.72 9.11
N GLU A 12 -11.24 -2.88 9.57
CA GLU A 12 -12.64 -2.94 9.17
C GLU A 12 -12.96 -2.02 7.98
N SER A 13 -12.06 -1.14 7.64
CA SER A 13 -12.29 -0.13 6.60
C SER A 13 -12.03 -0.68 5.21
N GLU A 14 -12.90 -0.33 4.28
CA GLU A 14 -12.70 -0.67 2.87
C GLU A 14 -11.53 0.11 2.28
N TYR A 15 -11.40 1.38 2.67
CA TYR A 15 -10.33 2.26 2.20
C TYR A 15 -9.44 2.69 3.34
N VAL A 16 -8.15 2.79 3.05
CA VAL A 16 -7.13 3.19 4.01
C VAL A 16 -6.15 4.16 3.38
N THR A 17 -5.41 4.88 4.22
CA THR A 17 -4.33 5.74 3.76
C THR A 17 -3.04 4.94 3.62
N ILE A 18 -2.04 5.54 2.97
CA ILE A 18 -0.73 4.89 2.84
C ILE A 18 -0.08 4.67 4.22
N GLY A 19 -0.24 5.63 5.14
CA GLY A 19 0.27 5.47 6.50
C GLY A 19 -0.38 4.31 7.23
N GLU A 20 -1.66 4.09 6.98
CA GLU A 20 -2.37 2.95 7.56
C GLU A 20 -1.89 1.63 6.96
N LEU A 21 -1.61 1.61 5.65
CA LEU A 21 -1.01 0.43 5.02
C LEU A 21 0.36 0.11 5.61
N VAL A 22 1.16 1.14 5.90
CA VAL A 22 2.47 0.97 6.57
C VAL A 22 2.28 0.19 7.87
N ARG A 23 1.27 0.57 8.66
CA ARG A 23 1.00 -0.08 9.94
C ARG A 23 0.55 -1.53 9.80
N ILE A 24 -0.39 -1.81 8.91
CA ILE A 24 -0.98 -3.14 8.81
C ILE A 24 -0.15 -4.14 8.01
N THR A 25 0.76 -3.65 7.16
CA THR A 25 1.64 -4.55 6.39
C THR A 25 3.07 -4.57 6.91
N ASN A 26 3.34 -3.79 7.96
CA ASN A 26 4.68 -3.66 8.52
C ASN A 26 5.71 -3.29 7.44
N SER A 27 5.36 -2.31 6.62
CA SER A 27 6.20 -1.84 5.53
C SER A 27 6.74 -0.45 5.83
N ARG A 28 7.76 -0.03 5.10
CA ARG A 28 8.29 1.33 5.21
C ARG A 28 7.47 2.27 4.35
N TYR A 29 7.23 3.48 4.83
CA TYR A 29 6.50 4.49 4.09
C TYR A 29 7.13 4.74 2.70
N SER A 30 8.45 4.93 2.67
CA SER A 30 9.17 5.19 1.42
C SER A 30 8.99 4.05 0.41
N THR A 31 8.93 2.83 0.88
CA THR A 31 8.73 1.65 0.03
C THR A 31 7.34 1.68 -0.60
N LEU A 32 6.31 1.90 0.20
CA LEU A 32 4.94 1.93 -0.31
C LEU A 32 4.71 3.13 -1.22
N LYS A 33 5.33 4.26 -0.92
CA LYS A 33 5.25 5.43 -1.77
C LYS A 33 5.88 5.14 -3.13
N PHE A 34 7.02 4.48 -3.14
CA PHE A 34 7.67 4.06 -4.38
C PHE A 34 6.76 3.14 -5.20
N TYR A 35 6.17 2.13 -4.57
CA TYR A 35 5.26 1.22 -5.27
C TYR A 35 4.06 1.96 -5.86
N THR A 36 3.54 2.94 -5.14
CA THR A 36 2.43 3.75 -5.61
C THR A 36 2.81 4.55 -6.85
N GLU A 37 3.97 5.19 -6.81
CA GLU A 37 4.45 6.01 -7.92
C GLU A 37 4.82 5.17 -9.15
N GLU A 38 5.22 3.92 -8.94
CA GLU A 38 5.54 2.99 -10.02
C GLU A 38 4.31 2.27 -10.58
N GLY A 39 3.12 2.60 -10.09
CA GLY A 39 1.89 2.00 -10.56
C GLY A 39 1.65 0.58 -10.04
N MET A 40 2.40 0.16 -9.02
CA MET A 40 2.25 -1.17 -8.45
C MET A 40 1.13 -1.25 -7.42
N LEU A 41 0.72 -0.11 -6.88
CA LEU A 41 -0.42 0.01 -5.96
C LEU A 41 -1.41 1.00 -6.54
N ASN A 42 -2.67 0.58 -6.63
CA ASN A 42 -3.74 1.44 -7.12
C ASN A 42 -4.31 2.27 -5.99
N PHE A 43 -4.71 3.48 -6.31
CA PHE A 43 -5.35 4.36 -5.33
C PHE A 43 -6.43 5.20 -6.00
N GLU A 44 -7.29 5.78 -5.17
CA GLU A 44 -8.32 6.71 -5.62
C GLU A 44 -8.03 8.07 -4.98
N GLN A 45 -8.22 9.12 -5.75
CA GLN A 45 -7.97 10.48 -5.30
C GLN A 45 -8.88 11.40 -6.10
N GLU A 46 -9.79 12.08 -5.41
CA GLU A 46 -10.75 12.97 -6.07
C GLU A 46 -10.09 14.25 -6.59
N ASP A 47 -9.05 14.69 -5.93
CA ASP A 47 -8.32 15.90 -6.28
C ASP A 47 -6.89 15.73 -5.82
N GLU A 48 -5.92 16.30 -6.56
CA GLU A 48 -4.50 16.22 -6.23
C GLU A 48 -4.17 16.68 -4.81
N LYS A 49 -5.00 17.56 -4.26
CA LYS A 49 -4.80 18.09 -2.91
C LYS A 49 -5.38 17.20 -1.82
N LEU A 50 -6.18 16.20 -2.21
CA LEU A 50 -6.81 15.32 -1.24
C LEU A 50 -5.96 14.08 -0.99
N THR A 51 -6.19 13.47 0.16
CA THR A 51 -5.47 12.26 0.55
C THR A 51 -5.80 11.10 -0.39
N ARG A 52 -4.77 10.39 -0.82
CA ARG A 52 -4.94 9.17 -1.61
C ARG A 52 -5.56 8.09 -0.73
N ARG A 53 -6.49 7.34 -1.31
CA ARG A 53 -7.21 6.28 -0.62
C ARG A 53 -6.96 4.97 -1.35
N PHE A 54 -6.61 3.96 -0.58
CA PHE A 54 -6.26 2.64 -1.12
C PHE A 54 -7.30 1.64 -0.66
N LYS A 55 -7.72 0.75 -1.55
CA LYS A 55 -8.58 -0.36 -1.14
C LYS A 55 -7.75 -1.30 -0.28
N ARG A 56 -8.14 -1.47 0.98
CA ARG A 56 -7.35 -2.19 1.97
C ARG A 56 -7.03 -3.61 1.54
N GLU A 57 -8.05 -4.40 1.22
CA GLU A 57 -7.84 -5.81 0.89
C GLU A 57 -6.95 -6.00 -0.33
N GLU A 58 -7.24 -5.27 -1.39
CA GLU A 58 -6.47 -5.34 -2.62
C GLU A 58 -5.02 -4.91 -2.41
N SER A 59 -4.83 -3.81 -1.68
CA SER A 59 -3.49 -3.27 -1.46
C SER A 59 -2.65 -4.17 -0.56
N VAL A 60 -3.24 -4.70 0.50
CA VAL A 60 -2.55 -5.63 1.39
C VAL A 60 -2.11 -6.87 0.63
N LYS A 61 -3.01 -7.42 -0.18
CA LYS A 61 -2.70 -8.59 -0.99
C LYS A 61 -1.54 -8.32 -1.95
N ARG A 62 -1.57 -7.16 -2.63
CA ARG A 62 -0.52 -6.77 -3.56
C ARG A 62 0.83 -6.60 -2.86
N ILE A 63 0.82 -5.94 -1.71
CA ILE A 63 2.05 -5.74 -0.93
C ILE A 63 2.64 -7.08 -0.49
N GLU A 64 1.81 -8.00 -0.05
CA GLU A 64 2.27 -9.33 0.36
C GLU A 64 2.83 -10.12 -0.83
N GLU A 65 2.23 -10.00 -2.00
CA GLU A 65 2.74 -10.61 -3.23
C GLU A 65 4.13 -10.08 -3.57
N ILE A 66 4.30 -8.75 -3.48
CA ILE A 66 5.60 -8.13 -3.75
C ILE A 66 6.65 -8.61 -2.76
N LYS A 67 6.30 -8.68 -1.47
CA LYS A 67 7.22 -9.17 -0.44
C LYS A 67 7.66 -10.60 -0.72
N GLU A 68 6.73 -11.45 -1.12
CA GLU A 68 7.03 -12.84 -1.43
C GLU A 68 7.98 -12.96 -2.62
N LEU A 69 7.74 -12.20 -3.67
CA LEU A 69 8.59 -12.22 -4.85
C LEU A 69 10.01 -11.69 -4.53
N LYS A 70 10.10 -10.65 -3.70
CA LYS A 70 11.39 -10.13 -3.26
C LYS A 70 12.15 -11.17 -2.44
N ARG A 71 11.44 -11.90 -1.58
CA ARG A 71 12.06 -12.94 -0.78
C ARG A 71 12.62 -14.07 -1.64
N ARG A 72 11.98 -14.33 -2.79
CA ARG A 72 12.43 -15.33 -3.74
C ARG A 72 13.60 -14.85 -4.63
N GLY A 73 13.99 -13.58 -4.47
CA GLY A 73 15.13 -13.04 -5.19
C GLY A 73 14.79 -12.26 -6.45
N TYR A 74 13.54 -12.03 -6.74
CA TYR A 74 13.15 -11.22 -7.89
C TYR A 74 13.50 -9.75 -7.67
N ARG A 75 13.94 -9.09 -8.72
CA ARG A 75 14.20 -7.66 -8.69
C ARG A 75 12.90 -6.89 -8.93
N ILE A 76 12.90 -5.61 -8.56
CA ILE A 76 11.68 -4.80 -8.65
C ILE A 76 11.15 -4.70 -10.09
N ASP A 77 12.02 -4.57 -11.07
CA ASP A 77 11.61 -4.52 -12.48
C ASP A 77 10.97 -5.84 -12.93
N GLU A 78 11.52 -6.98 -12.46
CA GLU A 78 10.96 -8.29 -12.74
C GLU A 78 9.59 -8.45 -12.08
N ILE A 79 9.46 -7.96 -10.83
CA ILE A 79 8.20 -8.02 -10.09
C ILE A 79 7.11 -7.22 -10.82
N LYS A 80 7.46 -6.03 -11.31
CA LYS A 80 6.50 -5.20 -12.06
C LYS A 80 5.94 -5.94 -13.28
N ASP A 81 6.78 -6.71 -13.95
CA ASP A 81 6.34 -7.47 -15.12
C ASP A 81 5.44 -8.65 -14.75
N LEU A 82 5.57 -9.16 -13.54
CA LEU A 82 4.77 -10.30 -13.07
C LEU A 82 3.41 -9.90 -12.49
N LEU A 83 3.22 -8.65 -12.17
CA LEU A 83 1.98 -8.15 -11.53
C LEU A 83 0.88 -7.81 -12.54
#